data_a7d8da207c72d91c8d5190d38f7a363d
#
_entry.id   a7d8da207c72d91c8d5190d38f7a363d
#
_cell.length_a   1.000
_cell.length_b   1.000
_cell.length_c   1.000
_cell.angle_alpha   90.00
_cell.angle_beta   90.00
_cell.angle_gamma   90.00
#
_symmetry.space_group_name_H-M   'P 1'
#
loop_
_entity.id
_entity.type
_entity.pdbx_description
1 polymer ?
#
loop_
_entity_poly.entity_id
_entity_poly.type
_entity_poly.pdbx_seq_one_letter_code
_entity_poly.pdbx_strand_id
1 'polypeptide(L)'
;TEVARRYLPEADAVIFVASVDQPMSRNELDFLEGIRQHAGKVFCLLNKIDHLSEVEVQESVAFASGVLRDALGETVPVFPLSARLALQSCLAGEPGLLERSRMPLFDEALRRFLTEERGAVWHHSVCQHFLRLIDEARLSAELELRALAAPLALLEANLAAFATKKAESVQMRSDCEALLEVESRKLVKERVEPDLDAFKASLLPGFERLLDEGYAELCPKGSAALQAGLEERLIREVRRAFDDWRAQEDAAVSAAFDRLCGRLWQRTEDMVQELLRFSAALFAIPFAANGAESLWRSRSTFRYRFWSEPPSLVLMRNAVVLAMPGVLGHPLILRAARQRANELAEMQAGRLRHDFEERIKANMRDFRRDMLERVEAVITGIEGAIEKGRALRVQGQDGARPRSSQTGTALARLEALRRRVEQGTWDIGTGLPRLHGDLT
;
A
#
# COMPACT_ATOMS: atom_id res chain seq x y z
N THR A 1 -2.82 19.79 -1.19
CA THR A 1 -2.73 19.23 0.19
C THR A 1 -3.59 17.98 0.38
N GLU A 2 -4.85 17.96 -0.07
CA GLU A 2 -5.71 16.75 0.02
C GLU A 2 -5.21 15.61 -0.89
N VAL A 3 -4.68 15.95 -2.06
CA VAL A 3 -4.05 15.01 -3.00
C VAL A 3 -2.78 14.39 -2.38
N ALA A 4 -1.93 15.18 -1.72
CA ALA A 4 -0.72 14.67 -1.07
C ALA A 4 -1.05 13.69 0.06
N ARG A 5 -2.03 14.01 0.93
CA ARG A 5 -2.47 13.12 2.01
C ARG A 5 -2.94 11.74 1.52
N ARG A 6 -3.45 11.68 0.31
CA ARG A 6 -3.95 10.43 -0.29
C ARG A 6 -2.84 9.44 -0.65
N TYR A 7 -1.62 9.94 -0.96
CA TYR A 7 -0.48 9.11 -1.35
C TYR A 7 0.46 8.80 -0.19
N LEU A 8 0.31 9.47 0.97
CA LEU A 8 1.17 9.28 2.14
C LEU A 8 1.26 7.83 2.65
N PRO A 9 0.16 7.05 2.72
CA PRO A 9 0.24 5.66 3.18
C PRO A 9 1.03 4.73 2.25
N GLU A 10 1.23 5.14 0.99
CA GLU A 10 1.97 4.38 -0.02
C GLU A 10 3.41 4.84 -0.17
N ALA A 11 3.77 5.96 0.49
CA ALA A 11 5.08 6.57 0.38
C ALA A 11 6.09 5.92 1.34
N ASP A 12 7.18 5.40 0.82
CA ASP A 12 8.29 4.88 1.61
C ASP A 12 9.06 5.98 2.33
N ALA A 13 9.16 7.15 1.72
CA ALA A 13 9.72 8.35 2.29
C ALA A 13 8.99 9.58 1.78
N VAL A 14 9.00 10.65 2.58
CA VAL A 14 8.44 11.96 2.22
C VAL A 14 9.54 12.99 2.20
N ILE A 15 9.59 13.76 1.12
CA ILE A 15 10.46 14.92 1.00
C ILE A 15 9.58 16.16 1.24
N PHE A 16 9.75 16.77 2.41
CA PHE A 16 9.08 18.01 2.77
C PHE A 16 9.95 19.21 2.40
N VAL A 17 9.42 20.12 1.59
CA VAL A 17 10.16 21.29 1.11
C VAL A 17 9.60 22.57 1.74
N ALA A 18 10.37 23.18 2.60
CA ALA A 18 10.11 24.50 3.19
C ALA A 18 10.97 25.59 2.53
N SER A 19 10.57 26.84 2.67
CA SER A 19 11.36 28.01 2.22
C SER A 19 12.03 28.69 3.41
N VAL A 20 13.24 29.20 3.24
CA VAL A 20 13.92 30.03 4.24
C VAL A 20 13.16 31.33 4.54
N ASP A 21 12.33 31.83 3.60
CA ASP A 21 11.55 33.07 3.76
C ASP A 21 10.42 32.94 4.80
N GLN A 22 9.84 31.75 4.92
CA GLN A 22 8.79 31.43 5.89
C GLN A 22 8.97 30.00 6.39
N PRO A 23 9.89 29.77 7.30
CA PRO A 23 10.10 28.42 7.80
C PRO A 23 8.95 28.01 8.73
N MET A 24 8.19 27.00 8.30
CA MET A 24 7.26 26.23 9.12
C MET A 24 6.05 27.04 9.66
N SER A 25 5.07 27.26 8.80
CA SER A 25 3.75 27.72 9.23
C SER A 25 3.02 26.65 10.03
N ARG A 26 2.04 27.05 10.86
CA ARG A 26 1.24 26.14 11.68
C ARG A 26 0.54 25.07 10.84
N ASN A 27 0.05 25.40 9.65
CA ASN A 27 -0.55 24.46 8.71
C ASN A 27 0.44 23.44 8.15
N GLU A 28 1.71 23.82 8.01
CA GLU A 28 2.79 22.91 7.58
C GLU A 28 3.19 21.95 8.69
N LEU A 29 3.18 22.39 9.94
CA LEU A 29 3.42 21.55 11.11
C LEU A 29 2.28 20.53 11.31
N ASP A 30 1.02 20.96 11.26
CA ASP A 30 -0.16 20.09 11.33
C ASP A 30 -0.15 19.04 10.18
N PHE A 31 0.39 19.44 9.02
CA PHE A 31 0.58 18.50 7.90
C PHE A 31 1.71 17.50 8.14
N LEU A 32 2.82 17.93 8.73
CA LEU A 32 3.95 17.06 9.09
C LEU A 32 3.60 16.06 10.19
N GLU A 33 2.83 16.46 11.19
CA GLU A 33 2.30 15.53 12.22
C GLU A 33 1.44 14.43 11.59
N GLY A 34 0.61 14.79 10.59
CA GLY A 34 -0.17 13.82 9.82
C GLY A 34 0.70 12.89 8.94
N ILE A 35 1.83 13.39 8.42
CA ILE A 35 2.78 12.58 7.63
C ILE A 35 3.46 11.53 8.48
N ARG A 36 3.87 11.89 9.72
CA ARG A 36 4.60 10.99 10.61
C ARG A 36 3.89 9.66 10.87
N GLN A 37 2.55 9.67 10.91
CA GLN A 37 1.75 8.47 11.14
C GLN A 37 1.82 7.46 9.97
N HIS A 38 2.26 7.91 8.80
CA HIS A 38 2.18 7.11 7.57
C HIS A 38 3.54 6.90 6.88
N ALA A 39 4.48 7.85 7.00
CA ALA A 39 5.76 7.78 6.32
C ALA A 39 6.86 7.17 7.21
N GLY A 40 7.58 6.18 6.68
CA GLY A 40 8.70 5.54 7.38
C GLY A 40 9.93 6.43 7.54
N LYS A 41 10.08 7.46 6.69
CA LYS A 41 11.19 8.44 6.72
C LYS A 41 10.71 9.79 6.20
N VAL A 42 11.14 10.87 6.88
CA VAL A 42 10.90 12.25 6.43
C VAL A 42 12.25 12.93 6.20
N PHE A 43 12.43 13.55 5.03
CA PHE A 43 13.52 14.44 4.71
C PHE A 43 12.99 15.86 4.65
N CYS A 44 13.56 16.78 5.40
CA CYS A 44 13.20 18.19 5.34
C CYS A 44 14.20 18.96 4.51
N LEU A 45 13.77 19.59 3.41
CA LEU A 45 14.58 20.46 2.58
C LEU A 45 14.23 21.91 2.89
N LEU A 46 15.22 22.71 3.25
CA LEU A 46 15.11 24.14 3.45
C LEU A 46 15.64 24.86 2.19
N ASN A 47 14.73 25.22 1.30
CA ASN A 47 15.06 25.74 -0.03
C ASN A 47 15.27 27.28 -0.03
N LYS A 48 15.91 27.79 -1.09
CA LYS A 48 16.22 29.21 -1.37
C LYS A 48 17.36 29.79 -0.52
N ILE A 49 18.33 28.96 -0.10
CA ILE A 49 19.50 29.44 0.66
C ILE A 49 20.39 30.43 -0.13
N ASP A 50 20.22 30.51 -1.44
CA ASP A 50 20.97 31.42 -2.32
C ASP A 50 20.75 32.89 -2.03
N HIS A 51 19.78 33.26 -1.19
CA HIS A 51 19.50 34.62 -0.73
C HIS A 51 20.12 34.93 0.64
N LEU A 52 20.68 33.94 1.32
CA LEU A 52 21.18 34.06 2.69
C LEU A 52 22.71 33.97 2.74
N SER A 53 23.30 34.61 3.76
CA SER A 53 24.69 34.40 4.18
C SER A 53 24.83 33.05 4.88
N GLU A 54 26.04 32.56 5.03
CA GLU A 54 26.32 31.27 5.70
C GLU A 54 25.82 31.23 7.15
N VAL A 55 25.94 32.35 7.87
CA VAL A 55 25.45 32.49 9.25
C VAL A 55 23.92 32.36 9.32
N GLU A 56 23.23 33.09 8.44
CA GLU A 56 21.76 33.06 8.35
C GLU A 56 21.25 31.66 7.94
N VAL A 57 21.99 30.94 7.08
CA VAL A 57 21.65 29.55 6.74
C VAL A 57 21.72 28.65 7.97
N GLN A 58 22.79 28.77 8.78
CA GLN A 58 22.96 27.99 10.01
C GLN A 58 21.86 28.30 11.04
N GLU A 59 21.52 29.57 11.23
CA GLU A 59 20.43 30.00 12.11
C GLU A 59 19.08 29.43 11.65
N SER A 60 18.80 29.50 10.34
CA SER A 60 17.56 28.96 9.76
C SER A 60 17.45 27.45 9.90
N VAL A 61 18.55 26.72 9.73
CA VAL A 61 18.60 25.27 9.95
C VAL A 61 18.39 24.92 11.42
N ALA A 62 19.03 25.64 12.34
CA ALA A 62 18.87 25.43 13.78
C ALA A 62 17.43 25.66 14.22
N PHE A 63 16.81 26.75 13.73
CA PHE A 63 15.40 27.06 13.97
C PHE A 63 14.48 25.96 13.44
N ALA A 64 14.61 25.60 12.16
CA ALA A 64 13.78 24.56 11.55
C ALA A 64 13.94 23.21 12.26
N SER A 65 15.16 22.82 12.64
CA SER A 65 15.44 21.59 13.38
C SER A 65 14.83 21.59 14.78
N GLY A 66 14.79 22.74 15.46
CA GLY A 66 14.13 22.93 16.75
C GLY A 66 12.62 22.74 16.64
N VAL A 67 12.00 23.44 15.70
CA VAL A 67 10.55 23.38 15.45
C VAL A 67 10.12 21.95 15.06
N LEU A 68 10.88 21.28 14.20
CA LEU A 68 10.59 19.89 13.80
C LEU A 68 10.70 18.92 14.98
N ARG A 69 11.72 19.06 15.80
CA ARG A 69 11.89 18.22 16.98
C ARG A 69 10.75 18.40 17.98
N ASP A 70 10.32 19.63 18.20
CA ASP A 70 9.22 19.95 19.13
C ASP A 70 7.87 19.43 18.61
N ALA A 71 7.64 19.50 17.29
CA ALA A 71 6.40 19.02 16.65
C ALA A 71 6.38 17.49 16.48
N LEU A 72 7.50 16.87 16.09
CA LEU A 72 7.55 15.45 15.74
C LEU A 72 8.10 14.55 16.87
N GLY A 73 8.70 15.13 17.92
CA GLY A 73 9.28 14.39 19.03
C GLY A 73 10.55 13.60 18.69
N GLU A 74 11.11 13.80 17.48
CA GLU A 74 12.34 13.16 16.99
C GLU A 74 13.16 14.12 16.15
N THR A 75 14.45 13.79 15.96
CA THR A 75 15.36 14.60 15.14
C THR A 75 15.19 14.24 13.67
N VAL A 76 14.60 15.15 12.89
CA VAL A 76 14.49 15.03 11.43
C VAL A 76 15.68 15.76 10.79
N PRO A 77 16.41 15.11 9.85
CA PRO A 77 17.51 15.78 9.16
C PRO A 77 16.98 16.91 8.26
N VAL A 78 17.54 18.12 8.44
CA VAL A 78 17.23 19.30 7.64
C VAL A 78 18.35 19.56 6.66
N PHE A 79 18.04 19.62 5.37
CA PHE A 79 18.99 19.84 4.28
C PHE A 79 18.78 21.24 3.70
N PRO A 80 19.65 22.20 4.02
CA PRO A 80 19.60 23.53 3.38
C PRO A 80 20.12 23.42 1.95
N LEU A 81 19.34 23.88 0.97
CA LEU A 81 19.71 23.83 -0.44
C LEU A 81 19.11 24.97 -1.27
N SER A 82 19.66 25.19 -2.48
CA SER A 82 19.06 26.02 -3.51
C SER A 82 18.73 25.21 -4.76
N ALA A 83 17.46 24.88 -4.93
CA ALA A 83 16.98 24.19 -6.13
C ALA A 83 17.26 25.01 -7.40
N ARG A 84 17.26 26.35 -7.31
CA ARG A 84 17.57 27.26 -8.42
C ARG A 84 19.01 27.08 -8.90
N LEU A 85 19.98 27.11 -7.99
CA LEU A 85 21.41 26.93 -8.35
C LEU A 85 21.67 25.52 -8.87
N ALA A 86 21.03 24.49 -8.30
CA ALA A 86 21.14 23.12 -8.78
C ALA A 86 20.61 23.00 -10.24
N LEU A 87 19.44 23.57 -10.53
CA LEU A 87 18.90 23.58 -11.89
C LEU A 87 19.78 24.36 -12.87
N GLN A 88 20.29 25.52 -12.49
CA GLN A 88 21.21 26.30 -13.31
C GLN A 88 22.51 25.54 -13.62
N SER A 89 23.06 24.83 -12.63
CA SER A 89 24.22 23.96 -12.84
C SER A 89 23.94 22.87 -13.88
N CYS A 90 22.78 22.22 -13.82
CA CYS A 90 22.40 21.20 -14.80
C CYS A 90 22.23 21.78 -16.21
N LEU A 91 21.68 22.99 -16.35
CA LEU A 91 21.45 23.64 -17.64
C LEU A 91 22.72 24.23 -18.25
N ALA A 92 23.59 24.82 -17.42
CA ALA A 92 24.81 25.49 -17.85
C ALA A 92 26.07 24.59 -17.87
N GLY A 93 25.99 23.40 -17.24
CA GLY A 93 27.13 22.50 -17.11
C GLY A 93 28.23 23.02 -16.16
N GLU A 94 27.89 23.88 -15.19
CA GLU A 94 28.82 24.49 -14.26
C GLU A 94 28.85 23.76 -12.89
N PRO A 95 29.87 22.89 -12.62
CA PRO A 95 29.94 22.11 -11.39
C PRO A 95 29.99 22.96 -10.10
N GLY A 96 30.60 24.14 -10.15
CA GLY A 96 30.70 25.05 -9.00
C GLY A 96 29.34 25.59 -8.50
N LEU A 97 28.32 25.66 -9.37
CA LEU A 97 26.97 26.00 -8.97
C LEU A 97 26.30 24.83 -8.23
N LEU A 98 26.62 23.59 -8.61
CA LEU A 98 26.09 22.40 -7.95
C LEU A 98 26.57 22.28 -6.49
N GLU A 99 27.88 22.51 -6.25
CA GLU A 99 28.42 22.53 -4.88
C GLU A 99 27.77 23.63 -4.04
N ARG A 100 27.66 24.85 -4.60
CA ARG A 100 27.04 25.99 -3.93
C ARG A 100 25.53 25.75 -3.66
N SER A 101 24.88 24.92 -4.47
CA SER A 101 23.47 24.57 -4.27
C SER A 101 23.25 23.67 -3.04
N ARG A 102 24.28 22.98 -2.53
CA ARG A 102 24.22 21.93 -1.50
C ARG A 102 23.33 20.74 -1.84
N MET A 103 22.84 20.63 -3.08
CA MET A 103 22.03 19.50 -3.54
C MET A 103 22.74 18.15 -3.38
N PRO A 104 24.06 18.02 -3.60
CA PRO A 104 24.76 16.75 -3.43
C PRO A 104 24.67 16.15 -2.02
N LEU A 105 24.56 16.97 -0.97
CA LEU A 105 24.40 16.48 0.41
C LEU A 105 23.06 15.76 0.60
N PHE A 106 22.01 16.31 0.02
CA PHE A 106 20.69 15.67 0.04
C PHE A 106 20.66 14.42 -0.86
N ASP A 107 21.21 14.50 -2.08
CA ASP A 107 21.27 13.36 -3.01
C ASP A 107 21.98 12.16 -2.38
N GLU A 108 23.11 12.38 -1.71
CA GLU A 108 23.84 11.34 -0.99
C GLU A 108 23.00 10.74 0.17
N ALA A 109 22.33 11.58 0.96
CA ALA A 109 21.48 11.10 2.05
C ALA A 109 20.28 10.31 1.54
N LEU A 110 19.64 10.77 0.47
CA LEU A 110 18.53 10.07 -0.17
C LEU A 110 19.00 8.74 -0.80
N ARG A 111 20.12 8.77 -1.49
CA ARG A 111 20.73 7.57 -2.11
C ARG A 111 21.08 6.53 -1.05
N ARG A 112 21.71 6.95 0.05
CA ARG A 112 22.03 6.06 1.18
C ARG A 112 20.77 5.44 1.79
N PHE A 113 19.71 6.24 2.00
CA PHE A 113 18.43 5.72 2.48
C PHE A 113 17.84 4.66 1.55
N LEU A 114 17.82 4.95 0.23
CA LEU A 114 17.24 4.04 -0.77
C LEU A 114 18.06 2.74 -0.92
N THR A 115 19.40 2.81 -0.74
CA THR A 115 20.27 1.64 -0.94
C THR A 115 20.56 0.87 0.35
N GLU A 116 20.75 1.54 1.49
CA GLU A 116 21.23 0.90 2.72
C GLU A 116 20.11 0.64 3.73
N GLU A 117 19.25 1.62 4.02
CA GLU A 117 18.25 1.49 5.09
C GLU A 117 17.01 0.65 4.69
N ARG A 118 16.53 0.78 3.46
CA ARG A 118 15.41 0.00 2.92
C ARG A 118 15.78 -0.94 1.78
N GLY A 119 16.85 -0.61 1.06
CA GLY A 119 17.27 -1.37 -0.11
C GLY A 119 17.64 -2.81 0.22
N ALA A 120 18.26 -3.09 1.36
CA ALA A 120 18.72 -4.43 1.70
C ALA A 120 17.57 -5.43 1.87
N VAL A 121 16.49 -5.08 2.58
CA VAL A 121 15.33 -5.97 2.79
C VAL A 121 14.54 -6.12 1.49
N TRP A 122 14.27 -5.00 0.80
CA TRP A 122 13.56 -5.01 -0.48
C TRP A 122 14.36 -5.73 -1.56
N HIS A 123 15.67 -5.44 -1.66
CA HIS A 123 16.57 -6.08 -2.59
C HIS A 123 16.64 -7.60 -2.35
N HIS A 124 16.78 -8.02 -1.09
CA HIS A 124 16.76 -9.45 -0.74
C HIS A 124 15.45 -10.12 -1.19
N SER A 125 14.31 -9.52 -0.87
CA SER A 125 12.99 -10.04 -1.23
C SER A 125 12.79 -10.12 -2.75
N VAL A 126 13.21 -9.10 -3.50
CA VAL A 126 13.15 -9.08 -4.98
C VAL A 126 14.09 -10.13 -5.56
N CYS A 127 15.32 -10.25 -5.08
CA CYS A 127 16.26 -11.28 -5.52
C CYS A 127 15.71 -12.69 -5.28
N GLN A 128 15.14 -12.95 -4.11
CA GLN A 128 14.50 -14.25 -3.80
C GLN A 128 13.34 -14.53 -4.75
N HIS A 129 12.53 -13.52 -5.08
CA HIS A 129 11.45 -13.66 -6.05
C HIS A 129 11.98 -14.01 -7.46
N PHE A 130 13.02 -13.33 -7.92
CA PHE A 130 13.66 -13.63 -9.21
C PHE A 130 14.29 -15.01 -9.22
N LEU A 131 15.00 -15.42 -8.17
CA LEU A 131 15.57 -16.76 -8.07
C LEU A 131 14.49 -17.83 -8.19
N ARG A 132 13.36 -17.65 -7.52
CA ARG A 132 12.21 -18.55 -7.62
C ARG A 132 11.67 -18.63 -9.05
N LEU A 133 11.46 -17.52 -9.73
CA LEU A 133 10.98 -17.49 -11.13
C LEU A 133 11.99 -18.19 -12.08
N ILE A 134 13.28 -18.01 -11.85
CA ILE A 134 14.33 -18.68 -12.62
C ILE A 134 14.29 -20.19 -12.37
N ASP A 135 14.14 -20.65 -11.12
CA ASP A 135 14.07 -22.06 -10.80
C ASP A 135 12.80 -22.73 -11.36
N GLU A 136 11.66 -22.03 -11.37
CA GLU A 136 10.42 -22.51 -12.02
C GLU A 136 10.58 -22.59 -13.55
N ALA A 137 11.20 -21.59 -14.17
CA ALA A 137 11.48 -21.61 -15.60
C ALA A 137 12.49 -22.71 -15.98
N ARG A 138 13.52 -22.95 -15.14
CA ARG A 138 14.45 -24.07 -15.29
C ARG A 138 13.72 -25.40 -15.23
N LEU A 139 12.90 -25.62 -14.20
CA LEU A 139 12.13 -26.83 -14.07
C LEU A 139 11.25 -27.08 -15.31
N SER A 140 10.56 -26.06 -15.81
CA SER A 140 9.75 -26.15 -17.04
C SER A 140 10.59 -26.57 -18.25
N ALA A 141 11.77 -25.97 -18.43
CA ALA A 141 12.69 -26.34 -19.51
C ALA A 141 13.26 -27.76 -19.37
N GLU A 142 13.62 -28.17 -18.17
CA GLU A 142 14.09 -29.52 -17.88
C GLU A 142 12.99 -30.58 -18.08
N LEU A 143 11.74 -30.28 -17.68
CA LEU A 143 10.57 -31.12 -17.97
C LEU A 143 10.38 -31.31 -19.47
N GLU A 144 10.48 -30.24 -20.28
CA GLU A 144 10.41 -30.32 -21.75
C GLU A 144 11.52 -31.24 -22.30
N LEU A 145 12.77 -31.08 -21.85
CA LEU A 145 13.89 -31.95 -22.29
C LEU A 145 13.69 -33.41 -21.91
N ARG A 146 13.28 -33.67 -20.68
CA ARG A 146 13.03 -35.04 -20.20
C ARG A 146 11.83 -35.68 -20.93
N ALA A 147 10.78 -34.91 -21.20
CA ALA A 147 9.63 -35.35 -21.96
C ALA A 147 10.01 -35.69 -23.41
N LEU A 148 10.91 -34.96 -24.05
CA LEU A 148 11.43 -35.27 -25.39
C LEU A 148 12.21 -36.60 -25.42
N ALA A 149 12.84 -37.01 -24.33
CA ALA A 149 13.63 -38.23 -24.24
C ALA A 149 12.81 -39.44 -23.75
N ALA A 150 11.68 -39.22 -23.06
CA ALA A 150 10.91 -40.28 -22.42
C ALA A 150 10.09 -41.14 -23.41
N PRO A 151 9.84 -42.43 -23.13
CA PRO A 151 8.89 -43.25 -23.87
C PRO A 151 7.47 -42.70 -23.80
N LEU A 152 6.67 -42.82 -24.86
CA LEU A 152 5.30 -42.27 -24.93
C LEU A 152 4.40 -42.82 -23.80
N ALA A 153 4.46 -44.09 -23.50
CA ALA A 153 3.67 -44.73 -22.42
C ALA A 153 4.00 -44.13 -21.04
N LEU A 154 5.26 -43.72 -20.80
CA LEU A 154 5.66 -43.08 -19.56
C LEU A 154 5.11 -41.64 -19.49
N LEU A 155 5.11 -40.89 -20.63
CA LEU A 155 4.54 -39.57 -20.70
C LEU A 155 3.04 -39.55 -20.43
N GLU A 156 2.31 -40.54 -20.96
CA GLU A 156 0.87 -40.71 -20.71
C GLU A 156 0.58 -41.01 -19.23
N ALA A 157 1.37 -41.90 -18.63
CA ALA A 157 1.27 -42.20 -17.21
C ALA A 157 1.58 -40.97 -16.33
N ASN A 158 2.62 -40.22 -16.66
CA ASN A 158 2.98 -38.99 -15.94
C ASN A 158 1.93 -37.88 -16.09
N LEU A 159 1.32 -37.74 -17.26
CA LEU A 159 0.20 -36.80 -17.49
C LEU A 159 -1.01 -37.19 -16.65
N ALA A 160 -1.36 -38.49 -16.58
CA ALA A 160 -2.46 -38.94 -15.76
C ALA A 160 -2.21 -38.71 -14.26
N ALA A 161 -0.99 -38.98 -13.79
CA ALA A 161 -0.59 -38.73 -12.40
C ALA A 161 -0.62 -37.24 -12.09
N PHE A 162 -0.13 -36.39 -13.01
CA PHE A 162 -0.18 -34.92 -12.84
C PHE A 162 -1.62 -34.40 -12.85
N ALA A 163 -2.51 -34.91 -13.69
CA ALA A 163 -3.91 -34.55 -13.72
C ALA A 163 -4.62 -34.79 -12.37
N THR A 164 -4.31 -35.91 -11.68
CA THR A 164 -4.81 -36.17 -10.34
C THR A 164 -4.30 -35.15 -9.34
N LYS A 165 -2.99 -34.85 -9.34
CA LYS A 165 -2.39 -33.85 -8.44
C LYS A 165 -2.91 -32.44 -8.70
N LYS A 166 -3.12 -32.10 -9.97
CA LYS A 166 -3.78 -30.85 -10.38
C LYS A 166 -5.19 -30.73 -9.78
N ALA A 167 -6.00 -31.80 -9.85
CA ALA A 167 -7.33 -31.79 -9.29
C ALA A 167 -7.33 -31.53 -7.77
N GLU A 168 -6.41 -32.16 -7.02
CA GLU A 168 -6.21 -31.88 -5.59
C GLU A 168 -5.85 -30.42 -5.34
N SER A 169 -4.94 -29.84 -6.13
CA SER A 169 -4.52 -28.45 -6.02
C SER A 169 -5.65 -27.47 -6.34
N VAL A 170 -6.49 -27.78 -7.34
CA VAL A 170 -7.68 -26.97 -7.68
C VAL A 170 -8.70 -27.01 -6.53
N GLN A 171 -8.89 -28.16 -5.89
CA GLN A 171 -9.78 -28.26 -4.73
C GLN A 171 -9.24 -27.45 -3.55
N MET A 172 -7.96 -27.57 -3.21
CA MET A 172 -7.33 -26.80 -2.13
C MET A 172 -7.40 -25.29 -2.37
N ARG A 173 -7.26 -24.85 -3.63
CA ARG A 173 -7.45 -23.46 -4.04
C ARG A 173 -8.89 -23.00 -3.75
N SER A 174 -9.90 -23.79 -4.12
CA SER A 174 -11.30 -23.49 -3.85
C SER A 174 -11.57 -23.35 -2.35
N ASP A 175 -10.96 -24.21 -1.53
CA ASP A 175 -11.08 -24.13 -0.07
C ASP A 175 -10.43 -22.85 0.49
N CYS A 176 -9.29 -22.42 -0.06
CA CYS A 176 -8.68 -21.14 0.29
C CYS A 176 -9.57 -19.93 -0.10
N GLU A 177 -10.22 -19.96 -1.26
CA GLU A 177 -11.17 -18.93 -1.68
C GLU A 177 -12.39 -18.84 -0.73
N ALA A 178 -12.97 -19.97 -0.38
CA ALA A 178 -14.08 -20.04 0.56
C ALA A 178 -13.67 -19.50 1.96
N LEU A 179 -12.48 -19.87 2.43
CA LEU A 179 -11.95 -19.38 3.70
C LEU A 179 -11.69 -17.86 3.67
N LEU A 180 -11.15 -17.32 2.57
CA LEU A 180 -10.96 -15.89 2.38
C LEU A 180 -12.28 -15.14 2.50
N GLU A 181 -13.35 -15.65 1.88
CA GLU A 181 -14.65 -15.02 1.91
C GLU A 181 -15.26 -15.02 3.33
N VAL A 182 -15.18 -16.16 4.03
CA VAL A 182 -15.70 -16.29 5.40
C VAL A 182 -14.95 -15.37 6.36
N GLU A 183 -13.61 -15.41 6.34
CA GLU A 183 -12.78 -14.62 7.26
C GLU A 183 -12.87 -13.12 6.96
N SER A 184 -12.99 -12.71 5.70
CA SER A 184 -13.20 -11.31 5.32
C SER A 184 -14.55 -10.77 5.82
N ARG A 185 -15.61 -11.58 5.75
CA ARG A 185 -16.92 -11.20 6.34
C ARG A 185 -16.85 -11.08 7.86
N LYS A 186 -16.13 -12.00 8.52
CA LYS A 186 -15.94 -11.92 9.97
C LYS A 186 -15.19 -10.64 10.38
N LEU A 187 -14.21 -10.23 9.59
CA LEU A 187 -13.46 -9.00 9.86
C LEU A 187 -14.38 -7.78 9.95
N VAL A 188 -15.37 -7.66 9.07
CA VAL A 188 -16.37 -6.58 9.13
C VAL A 188 -17.27 -6.77 10.33
N LYS A 189 -17.89 -7.95 10.45
CA LYS A 189 -18.98 -8.20 11.41
C LYS A 189 -18.53 -8.30 12.87
N GLU A 190 -17.34 -8.88 13.11
CA GLU A 190 -16.85 -9.16 14.46
C GLU A 190 -15.86 -8.10 14.96
N ARG A 191 -15.34 -7.25 14.06
CA ARG A 191 -14.42 -6.18 14.43
C ARG A 191 -14.98 -4.80 14.10
N VAL A 192 -15.18 -4.47 12.82
CA VAL A 192 -15.55 -3.11 12.40
C VAL A 192 -16.90 -2.68 13.01
N GLU A 193 -17.93 -3.54 12.96
CA GLU A 193 -19.27 -3.20 13.47
C GLU A 193 -19.27 -2.97 14.99
N PRO A 194 -18.71 -3.86 15.84
CA PRO A 194 -18.70 -3.64 17.28
C PRO A 194 -17.87 -2.43 17.71
N ASP A 195 -16.70 -2.23 17.06
CA ASP A 195 -15.83 -1.10 17.38
C ASP A 195 -16.48 0.23 16.99
N LEU A 196 -17.21 0.26 15.86
CA LEU A 196 -17.97 1.43 15.41
C LEU A 196 -19.17 1.73 16.32
N ASP A 197 -19.87 0.70 16.80
CA ASP A 197 -20.99 0.88 17.73
C ASP A 197 -20.51 1.36 19.13
N ALA A 198 -19.41 0.83 19.62
CA ALA A 198 -18.76 1.31 20.83
C ALA A 198 -18.28 2.76 20.69
N PHE A 199 -17.69 3.10 19.55
CA PHE A 199 -17.28 4.46 19.25
C PHE A 199 -18.46 5.43 19.24
N LYS A 200 -19.57 5.13 18.53
CA LYS A 200 -20.78 5.95 18.56
C LYS A 200 -21.29 6.19 19.98
N ALA A 201 -21.37 5.13 20.77
CA ALA A 201 -21.83 5.23 22.14
C ALA A 201 -20.93 6.16 22.98
N SER A 202 -19.61 6.17 22.74
CA SER A 202 -18.65 7.02 23.43
C SER A 202 -18.75 8.50 23.03
N LEU A 203 -19.21 8.81 21.82
CA LEU A 203 -19.31 10.18 21.31
C LEU A 203 -20.48 10.97 21.88
N LEU A 204 -21.61 10.33 22.13
CA LEU A 204 -22.86 11.00 22.49
C LEU A 204 -22.74 11.90 23.73
N PRO A 205 -22.11 11.48 24.85
CA PRO A 205 -21.93 12.34 26.01
C PRO A 205 -21.03 13.55 25.74
N GLY A 206 -20.07 13.42 24.81
CA GLY A 206 -19.22 14.52 24.35
C GLY A 206 -20.00 15.57 23.57
N PHE A 207 -20.84 15.11 22.65
CA PHE A 207 -21.70 16.00 21.87
C PHE A 207 -22.74 16.75 22.74
N GLU A 208 -23.30 16.07 23.74
CA GLU A 208 -24.22 16.72 24.68
C GLU A 208 -23.53 17.86 25.42
N ARG A 209 -22.35 17.64 25.97
CA ARG A 209 -21.57 18.68 26.66
C ARG A 209 -21.20 19.84 25.71
N LEU A 210 -20.72 19.54 24.50
CA LEU A 210 -20.40 20.54 23.49
C LEU A 210 -21.60 21.45 23.15
N LEU A 211 -22.78 20.83 23.03
CA LEU A 211 -24.03 21.56 22.71
C LEU A 211 -24.51 22.40 23.90
N ASP A 212 -24.36 21.91 25.14
CA ASP A 212 -24.73 22.66 26.36
C ASP A 212 -23.81 23.86 26.60
N GLU A 213 -22.50 23.68 26.41
CA GLU A 213 -21.51 24.79 26.45
C GLU A 213 -21.78 25.82 25.35
N GLY A 214 -22.02 25.34 24.12
CA GLY A 214 -22.37 26.20 22.99
C GLY A 214 -23.69 26.95 23.20
N TYR A 215 -24.67 26.31 23.83
CA TYR A 215 -25.95 26.92 24.18
C TYR A 215 -25.76 28.07 25.18
N ALA A 216 -25.01 27.85 26.26
CA ALA A 216 -24.73 28.87 27.26
C ALA A 216 -24.03 30.11 26.67
N GLU A 217 -23.10 29.91 25.75
CA GLU A 217 -22.33 30.98 25.10
C GLU A 217 -23.16 31.76 24.05
N LEU A 218 -23.96 31.03 23.24
CA LEU A 218 -24.62 31.61 22.06
C LEU A 218 -26.05 32.06 22.32
N CYS A 219 -26.70 31.58 23.38
CA CYS A 219 -28.06 31.96 23.76
C CYS A 219 -28.27 33.49 23.82
N PRO A 220 -27.35 34.32 24.37
CA PRO A 220 -27.50 35.76 24.40
C PRO A 220 -27.43 36.46 23.04
N LYS A 221 -26.90 35.78 22.01
CA LYS A 221 -26.69 36.31 20.66
C LYS A 221 -27.93 36.18 19.75
N GLY A 222 -29.00 35.57 20.26
CA GLY A 222 -30.27 35.39 19.54
C GLY A 222 -30.41 34.04 18.82
N SER A 223 -31.63 33.69 18.44
CA SER A 223 -32.00 32.36 17.93
C SER A 223 -31.26 31.95 16.67
N ALA A 224 -31.05 32.87 15.71
CA ALA A 224 -30.34 32.57 14.47
C ALA A 224 -28.85 32.29 14.71
N ALA A 225 -28.18 33.07 15.55
CA ALA A 225 -26.78 32.89 15.92
C ALA A 225 -26.59 31.57 16.74
N LEU A 226 -27.54 31.30 17.66
CA LEU A 226 -27.56 30.07 18.43
C LEU A 226 -27.64 28.83 17.51
N GLN A 227 -28.61 28.79 16.60
CA GLN A 227 -28.80 27.66 15.69
C GLN A 227 -27.55 27.44 14.80
N ALA A 228 -27.09 28.48 14.10
CA ALA A 228 -25.95 28.39 13.21
C ALA A 228 -24.65 27.98 13.95
N GLY A 229 -24.41 28.56 15.12
CA GLY A 229 -23.23 28.27 15.90
C GLY A 229 -23.20 26.85 16.50
N LEU A 230 -24.37 26.32 16.96
CA LEU A 230 -24.47 24.93 17.44
C LEU A 230 -24.27 23.96 16.28
N GLU A 231 -24.87 24.22 15.11
CA GLU A 231 -24.73 23.35 13.95
C GLU A 231 -23.28 23.32 13.43
N GLU A 232 -22.63 24.46 13.33
CA GLU A 232 -21.23 24.54 12.90
C GLU A 232 -20.29 23.78 13.85
N ARG A 233 -20.45 23.98 15.17
CA ARG A 233 -19.66 23.27 16.19
C ARG A 233 -19.86 21.77 16.12
N LEU A 234 -21.12 21.32 16.01
CA LEU A 234 -21.49 19.93 15.92
C LEU A 234 -20.85 19.27 14.67
N ILE A 235 -21.03 19.88 13.49
CA ILE A 235 -20.48 19.33 12.25
C ILE A 235 -18.96 19.23 12.32
N ARG A 236 -18.28 20.24 12.88
CA ARG A 236 -16.82 20.24 13.03
C ARG A 236 -16.35 19.11 13.94
N GLU A 237 -17.00 18.95 15.10
CA GLU A 237 -16.61 17.92 16.07
C GLU A 237 -16.94 16.51 15.59
N VAL A 238 -18.12 16.29 14.97
CA VAL A 238 -18.46 15.00 14.36
C VAL A 238 -17.44 14.64 13.29
N ARG A 239 -17.10 15.58 12.40
CA ARG A 239 -16.09 15.33 11.35
C ARG A 239 -14.75 14.92 11.94
N ARG A 240 -14.26 15.68 12.92
CA ARG A 240 -12.98 15.41 13.58
C ARG A 240 -12.99 14.02 14.24
N ALA A 241 -13.99 13.74 15.05
CA ALA A 241 -14.09 12.48 15.77
C ALA A 241 -14.13 11.26 14.84
N PHE A 242 -14.92 11.35 13.75
CA PHE A 242 -15.01 10.27 12.76
C PHE A 242 -13.73 10.13 11.90
N ASP A 243 -13.05 11.24 11.57
CA ASP A 243 -11.77 11.18 10.85
C ASP A 243 -10.67 10.58 11.71
N ASP A 244 -10.59 10.92 13.01
CA ASP A 244 -9.61 10.39 13.96
C ASP A 244 -9.84 8.88 14.20
N TRP A 245 -11.08 8.47 14.45
CA TRP A 245 -11.43 7.05 14.63
C TRP A 245 -11.13 6.24 13.37
N ARG A 246 -11.50 6.76 12.20
CA ARG A 246 -11.21 6.11 10.91
C ARG A 246 -9.72 5.86 10.72
N ALA A 247 -8.87 6.85 11.02
CA ALA A 247 -7.42 6.71 10.85
C ALA A 247 -6.85 5.58 11.72
N GLN A 248 -7.34 5.44 12.95
CA GLN A 248 -6.92 4.37 13.87
C GLN A 248 -7.44 3.00 13.42
N GLU A 249 -8.73 2.91 13.09
CA GLU A 249 -9.35 1.64 12.71
C GLU A 249 -8.85 1.15 11.35
N ASP A 250 -8.56 2.06 10.42
CA ASP A 250 -8.00 1.72 9.10
C ASP A 250 -6.69 0.95 9.22
N ALA A 251 -5.76 1.41 10.05
CA ALA A 251 -4.49 0.74 10.28
C ALA A 251 -4.70 -0.67 10.89
N ALA A 252 -5.63 -0.79 11.81
CA ALA A 252 -5.91 -2.04 12.51
C ALA A 252 -6.62 -3.07 11.62
N VAL A 253 -7.59 -2.64 10.81
CA VAL A 253 -8.29 -3.48 9.82
C VAL A 253 -7.35 -3.90 8.70
N SER A 254 -6.53 -2.98 8.18
CA SER A 254 -5.52 -3.31 7.16
C SER A 254 -4.54 -4.36 7.67
N ALA A 255 -3.97 -4.18 8.86
CA ALA A 255 -3.06 -5.15 9.45
C ALA A 255 -3.72 -6.53 9.70
N ALA A 256 -5.00 -6.57 10.05
CA ALA A 256 -5.74 -7.81 10.22
C ALA A 256 -5.99 -8.51 8.88
N PHE A 257 -6.35 -7.76 7.85
CA PHE A 257 -6.55 -8.27 6.50
C PHE A 257 -5.23 -8.77 5.88
N ASP A 258 -4.13 -8.02 6.05
CA ASP A 258 -2.80 -8.43 5.56
C ASP A 258 -2.32 -9.73 6.22
N ARG A 259 -2.57 -9.92 7.53
CA ARG A 259 -2.28 -11.19 8.22
C ARG A 259 -3.11 -12.36 7.66
N LEU A 260 -4.38 -12.12 7.34
CA LEU A 260 -5.23 -13.12 6.70
C LEU A 260 -4.68 -13.51 5.32
N CYS A 261 -4.43 -12.52 4.47
CA CYS A 261 -3.88 -12.72 3.13
C CYS A 261 -2.50 -13.38 3.17
N GLY A 262 -1.63 -12.99 4.10
CA GLY A 262 -0.31 -13.61 4.27
C GLY A 262 -0.40 -15.12 4.58
N ARG A 263 -1.32 -15.52 5.47
CA ARG A 263 -1.54 -16.97 5.77
C ARG A 263 -2.08 -17.73 4.56
N LEU A 264 -3.02 -17.15 3.81
CA LEU A 264 -3.60 -17.79 2.63
C LEU A 264 -2.60 -17.85 1.47
N TRP A 265 -1.79 -16.80 1.30
CA TRP A 265 -0.72 -16.78 0.32
C TRP A 265 0.32 -17.86 0.61
N GLN A 266 0.74 -18.02 1.87
CA GLN A 266 1.67 -19.04 2.27
C GLN A 266 1.13 -20.45 1.94
N ARG A 267 -0.15 -20.73 2.23
CA ARG A 267 -0.79 -22.01 1.85
C ARG A 267 -0.80 -22.23 0.33
N THR A 268 -1.05 -21.16 -0.43
CA THR A 268 -1.02 -21.21 -1.90
C THR A 268 0.38 -21.53 -2.39
N GLU A 269 1.39 -20.89 -1.81
CA GLU A 269 2.79 -21.13 -2.19
C GLU A 269 3.25 -22.54 -1.81
N ASP A 270 2.88 -23.04 -0.63
CA ASP A 270 3.17 -24.40 -0.20
C ASP A 270 2.55 -25.43 -1.18
N MET A 271 1.32 -25.22 -1.62
CA MET A 271 0.66 -26.03 -2.65
C MET A 271 1.38 -25.96 -4.00
N VAL A 272 1.79 -24.78 -4.43
CA VAL A 272 2.55 -24.58 -5.67
C VAL A 272 3.89 -25.31 -5.58
N GLN A 273 4.61 -25.19 -4.47
CA GLN A 273 5.87 -25.88 -4.25
C GLN A 273 5.72 -27.43 -4.24
N GLU A 274 4.63 -27.91 -3.67
CA GLU A 274 4.30 -29.35 -3.70
C GLU A 274 4.04 -29.82 -5.14
N LEU A 275 3.31 -29.03 -5.94
CA LEU A 275 3.03 -29.34 -7.33
C LEU A 275 4.31 -29.36 -8.19
N LEU A 276 5.22 -28.41 -7.96
CA LEU A 276 6.52 -28.35 -8.64
C LEU A 276 7.41 -29.55 -8.26
N ARG A 277 7.50 -29.89 -6.96
CA ARG A 277 8.25 -31.05 -6.49
C ARG A 277 7.69 -32.35 -7.06
N PHE A 278 6.36 -32.50 -7.06
CA PHE A 278 5.73 -33.69 -7.64
C PHE A 278 6.05 -33.79 -9.13
N SER A 279 5.96 -32.74 -9.88
CA SER A 279 6.28 -32.71 -11.32
C SER A 279 7.76 -33.05 -11.58
N ALA A 280 8.65 -32.48 -10.78
CA ALA A 280 10.08 -32.81 -10.86
C ALA A 280 10.37 -34.29 -10.58
N ALA A 281 9.69 -34.89 -9.58
CA ALA A 281 9.85 -36.28 -9.23
C ALA A 281 9.39 -37.25 -10.34
N LEU A 282 8.29 -36.89 -11.06
CA LEU A 282 7.80 -37.70 -12.19
C LEU A 282 8.85 -37.89 -13.30
N PHE A 283 9.77 -36.94 -13.44
CA PHE A 283 10.82 -36.95 -14.47
C PHE A 283 12.24 -37.12 -13.91
N ALA A 284 12.37 -37.47 -12.63
CA ALA A 284 13.66 -37.62 -11.91
C ALA A 284 14.55 -36.33 -12.06
N ILE A 285 13.95 -35.15 -11.94
CA ILE A 285 14.62 -33.85 -11.99
C ILE A 285 14.96 -33.44 -10.56
N PRO A 286 16.24 -33.09 -10.23
CA PRO A 286 16.57 -32.50 -8.95
C PRO A 286 15.94 -31.11 -8.81
N PHE A 287 15.02 -30.95 -7.88
CA PHE A 287 14.37 -29.68 -7.60
C PHE A 287 14.41 -29.34 -6.12
N ALA A 288 15.06 -28.23 -5.79
CA ALA A 288 15.07 -27.66 -4.44
C ALA A 288 14.11 -26.45 -4.43
N ALA A 289 13.12 -26.52 -3.55
CA ALA A 289 12.19 -25.42 -3.38
C ALA A 289 12.86 -24.26 -2.62
N ASN A 290 12.93 -23.10 -3.24
CA ASN A 290 13.32 -21.88 -2.56
C ASN A 290 12.07 -21.22 -1.96
N GLY A 291 11.94 -21.23 -0.63
CA GLY A 291 10.90 -20.49 0.10
C GLY A 291 11.12 -19.00 -0.06
N ALA A 292 10.20 -18.29 -0.68
CA ALA A 292 10.22 -16.84 -0.73
C ALA A 292 9.16 -16.28 0.23
N GLU A 293 9.51 -15.23 0.99
CA GLU A 293 8.54 -14.49 1.77
C GLU A 293 7.46 -13.88 0.85
N SER A 294 6.24 -13.81 1.35
CA SER A 294 5.12 -13.22 0.63
C SER A 294 5.37 -11.75 0.36
N LEU A 295 5.40 -11.38 -0.92
CA LEU A 295 5.47 -9.96 -1.35
C LEU A 295 4.09 -9.34 -1.52
N TRP A 296 3.02 -10.09 -1.22
CA TRP A 296 1.69 -9.54 -1.38
C TRP A 296 1.38 -8.50 -0.30
N ARG A 297 0.95 -7.31 -0.71
CA ARG A 297 0.50 -6.22 0.16
C ARG A 297 -0.82 -5.66 -0.37
N SER A 298 -1.72 -5.31 0.54
CA SER A 298 -2.96 -4.62 0.19
C SER A 298 -2.68 -3.27 -0.49
N ARG A 299 -3.32 -3.03 -1.64
CA ARG A 299 -3.14 -1.80 -2.44
C ARG A 299 -4.27 -0.79 -2.27
N SER A 300 -5.20 -1.02 -1.34
CA SER A 300 -6.40 -0.22 -1.28
C SER A 300 -6.25 1.00 -0.38
N THR A 301 -6.62 2.15 -0.92
CA THR A 301 -6.73 3.42 -0.20
C THR A 301 -8.17 3.71 0.18
N PHE A 302 -8.35 4.24 1.36
CA PHE A 302 -9.64 4.57 1.94
C PHE A 302 -10.28 5.80 1.25
N ARG A 303 -11.57 5.73 0.85
CA ARG A 303 -12.30 6.80 0.17
C ARG A 303 -13.56 7.20 0.94
N TYR A 304 -13.39 7.75 2.13
CA TYR A 304 -14.51 8.27 2.89
C TYR A 304 -14.79 9.74 2.52
N ARG A 305 -16.08 10.08 2.32
CA ARG A 305 -16.54 11.46 2.12
C ARG A 305 -17.52 11.85 3.20
N PHE A 306 -17.16 12.84 4.01
CA PHE A 306 -18.05 13.41 5.02
C PHE A 306 -19.20 14.16 4.34
N TRP A 307 -20.43 13.88 4.79
CA TRP A 307 -21.62 14.53 4.25
C TRP A 307 -22.36 15.30 5.35
N SER A 308 -22.57 16.62 5.17
CA SER A 308 -23.17 17.50 6.16
C SER A 308 -24.51 18.12 5.73
N GLU A 309 -25.00 17.84 4.50
CA GLU A 309 -26.25 18.45 4.01
C GLU A 309 -27.47 17.97 4.78
N PRO A 310 -28.28 18.89 5.36
CA PRO A 310 -29.54 18.53 6.00
C PRO A 310 -30.63 18.20 4.94
N PRO A 311 -31.56 17.27 5.23
CA PRO A 311 -32.74 17.05 4.38
C PRO A 311 -33.55 18.34 4.26
N SER A 312 -34.11 18.63 3.08
CA SER A 312 -34.86 19.85 2.77
C SER A 312 -36.08 20.13 3.71
N LEU A 313 -36.67 19.12 4.29
CA LEU A 313 -37.78 19.23 5.27
C LEU A 313 -37.34 19.85 6.62
N VAL A 314 -36.07 19.74 6.98
CA VAL A 314 -35.53 20.31 8.24
C VAL A 314 -35.45 21.84 8.12
N LEU A 315 -35.21 22.39 6.93
CA LEU A 315 -35.13 23.83 6.70
C LEU A 315 -36.48 24.54 6.95
N MET A 316 -37.61 23.93 6.59
CA MET A 316 -38.95 24.55 6.82
C MET A 316 -39.34 24.58 8.30
N ARG A 317 -39.04 23.53 9.08
CA ARG A 317 -39.31 23.48 10.52
C ARG A 317 -38.49 24.48 11.31
N ASN A 318 -37.24 24.74 10.87
CA ASN A 318 -36.35 25.70 11.49
C ASN A 318 -36.83 27.16 11.37
N ALA A 319 -37.46 27.53 10.26
CA ALA A 319 -37.99 28.89 10.07
C ALA A 319 -39.04 29.27 11.11
N VAL A 320 -39.92 28.33 11.50
CA VAL A 320 -40.95 28.57 12.51
C VAL A 320 -40.34 28.73 13.91
N VAL A 321 -39.36 27.90 14.24
CA VAL A 321 -38.67 27.96 15.55
C VAL A 321 -37.86 29.23 15.71
N LEU A 322 -37.24 29.71 14.63
CA LEU A 322 -36.47 30.99 14.63
C LEU A 322 -37.36 32.23 14.85
N ALA A 323 -38.64 32.16 14.48
CA ALA A 323 -39.62 33.25 14.68
C ALA A 323 -40.22 33.29 16.08
N MET A 324 -39.96 32.25 16.94
CA MET A 324 -40.48 32.19 18.30
C MET A 324 -39.71 33.11 19.26
N PRO A 325 -40.37 33.62 20.35
CA PRO A 325 -39.63 34.28 21.44
C PRO A 325 -38.54 33.38 22.01
N GLY A 326 -37.36 33.95 22.32
CA GLY A 326 -36.17 33.19 22.74
C GLY A 326 -36.40 32.25 23.90
N VAL A 327 -37.25 32.61 24.87
CA VAL A 327 -37.59 31.75 26.01
C VAL A 327 -38.21 30.41 25.59
N LEU A 328 -38.97 30.39 24.51
CA LEU A 328 -39.62 29.16 23.98
C LEU A 328 -38.78 28.53 22.81
N GLY A 329 -38.14 29.37 21.99
CA GLY A 329 -37.39 28.92 20.81
C GLY A 329 -36.02 28.29 21.14
N HIS A 330 -35.26 28.84 22.08
CA HIS A 330 -33.91 28.40 22.39
C HIS A 330 -33.83 26.93 22.90
N PRO A 331 -34.69 26.46 23.84
CA PRO A 331 -34.73 25.05 24.25
C PRO A 331 -35.08 24.10 23.09
N LEU A 332 -35.96 24.55 22.17
CA LEU A 332 -36.30 23.74 20.99
C LEU A 332 -35.13 23.63 20.00
N ILE A 333 -34.34 24.71 19.84
CA ILE A 333 -33.13 24.68 19.01
C ILE A 333 -32.10 23.68 19.61
N LEU A 334 -31.88 23.73 20.93
CA LEU A 334 -30.97 22.80 21.61
C LEU A 334 -31.41 21.34 21.45
N ARG A 335 -32.72 21.07 21.66
CA ARG A 335 -33.28 19.73 21.48
C ARG A 335 -33.12 19.25 20.03
N ALA A 336 -33.37 20.11 19.05
CA ALA A 336 -33.17 19.80 17.63
C ALA A 336 -31.69 19.52 17.31
N ALA A 337 -30.76 20.29 17.91
CA ALA A 337 -29.31 20.07 17.74
C ALA A 337 -28.87 18.71 18.33
N ARG A 338 -29.39 18.32 19.52
CA ARG A 338 -29.10 16.99 20.10
C ARG A 338 -29.64 15.84 19.23
N GLN A 339 -30.88 16.00 18.72
CA GLN A 339 -31.42 15.01 17.78
C GLN A 339 -30.56 14.93 16.51
N ARG A 340 -30.13 16.07 15.99
CA ARG A 340 -29.26 16.14 14.81
C ARG A 340 -27.88 15.49 15.04
N ALA A 341 -27.33 15.59 16.25
CA ALA A 341 -26.09 14.89 16.64
C ALA A 341 -26.21 13.39 16.47
N ASN A 342 -27.30 12.79 16.97
CA ASN A 342 -27.56 11.36 16.82
C ASN A 342 -27.73 10.96 15.35
N GLU A 343 -28.53 11.72 14.58
CA GLU A 343 -28.74 11.45 13.15
C GLU A 343 -27.44 11.52 12.35
N LEU A 344 -26.59 12.51 12.63
CA LEU A 344 -25.28 12.64 11.97
C LEU A 344 -24.36 11.48 12.34
N ALA A 345 -24.29 11.12 13.63
CA ALA A 345 -23.47 10.01 14.08
C ALA A 345 -23.89 8.68 13.41
N GLU A 346 -25.18 8.37 13.37
CA GLU A 346 -25.71 7.17 12.71
C GLU A 346 -25.42 7.17 11.20
N MET A 347 -25.66 8.30 10.55
CA MET A 347 -25.43 8.44 9.11
C MET A 347 -23.95 8.26 8.75
N GLN A 348 -23.04 8.87 9.52
CA GLN A 348 -21.59 8.74 9.27
C GLN A 348 -21.08 7.33 9.59
N ALA A 349 -21.57 6.73 10.66
CA ALA A 349 -21.23 5.34 11.00
C ALA A 349 -21.68 4.35 9.91
N GLY A 350 -22.91 4.51 9.40
CA GLY A 350 -23.41 3.68 8.30
C GLY A 350 -22.54 3.78 7.03
N ARG A 351 -22.04 4.99 6.73
CA ARG A 351 -21.15 5.22 5.59
C ARG A 351 -19.77 4.63 5.79
N LEU A 352 -19.20 4.80 6.97
CA LEU A 352 -17.90 4.20 7.30
C LEU A 352 -17.96 2.69 7.21
N ARG A 353 -18.99 2.06 7.78
CA ARG A 353 -19.19 0.61 7.66
C ARG A 353 -19.23 0.16 6.20
N HIS A 354 -20.02 0.83 5.37
CA HIS A 354 -20.11 0.52 3.95
C HIS A 354 -18.76 0.69 3.23
N ASP A 355 -18.02 1.75 3.54
CA ASP A 355 -16.74 2.01 2.93
C ASP A 355 -15.66 0.97 3.33
N PHE A 356 -15.62 0.54 4.60
CA PHE A 356 -14.76 -0.57 5.04
C PHE A 356 -15.15 -1.88 4.33
N GLU A 357 -16.43 -2.17 4.23
CA GLU A 357 -16.94 -3.37 3.56
C GLU A 357 -16.54 -3.40 2.08
N GLU A 358 -16.75 -2.31 1.34
CA GLU A 358 -16.40 -2.23 -0.08
C GLU A 358 -14.88 -2.30 -0.30
N ARG A 359 -14.08 -1.71 0.58
CA ARG A 359 -12.64 -1.80 0.53
C ARG A 359 -12.14 -3.23 0.77
N ILE A 360 -12.65 -3.89 1.80
CA ILE A 360 -12.29 -5.29 2.08
C ILE A 360 -12.68 -6.17 0.89
N LYS A 361 -13.87 -5.99 0.30
CA LYS A 361 -14.31 -6.69 -0.91
C LYS A 361 -13.41 -6.44 -2.12
N ALA A 362 -12.97 -5.18 -2.31
CA ALA A 362 -12.06 -4.83 -3.40
C ALA A 362 -10.72 -5.54 -3.26
N ASN A 363 -10.11 -5.44 -2.07
CA ASN A 363 -8.84 -6.12 -1.78
C ASN A 363 -8.95 -7.65 -1.87
N MET A 364 -10.07 -8.21 -1.42
CA MET A 364 -10.35 -9.63 -1.54
C MET A 364 -10.39 -10.08 -3.01
N ARG A 365 -11.01 -9.28 -3.91
CA ARG A 365 -11.04 -9.58 -5.34
C ARG A 365 -9.62 -9.56 -5.95
N ASP A 366 -8.82 -8.56 -5.61
CA ASP A 366 -7.45 -8.44 -6.10
C ASP A 366 -6.58 -9.58 -5.59
N PHE A 367 -6.63 -9.88 -4.29
CA PHE A 367 -5.89 -11.01 -3.71
C PHE A 367 -6.29 -12.35 -4.34
N ARG A 368 -7.59 -12.59 -4.52
CA ARG A 368 -8.10 -13.80 -5.17
C ARG A 368 -7.56 -13.94 -6.59
N ARG A 369 -7.58 -12.85 -7.37
CA ARG A 369 -7.04 -12.84 -8.73
C ARG A 369 -5.55 -13.20 -8.71
N ASP A 370 -4.75 -12.55 -7.88
CA ASP A 370 -3.31 -12.78 -7.82
C ASP A 370 -2.98 -14.23 -7.39
N MET A 371 -3.74 -14.79 -6.44
CA MET A 371 -3.64 -16.19 -6.03
C MET A 371 -3.99 -17.16 -7.17
N LEU A 372 -5.06 -16.89 -7.92
CA LEU A 372 -5.47 -17.69 -9.05
C LEU A 372 -4.43 -17.67 -10.17
N GLU A 373 -3.96 -16.50 -10.55
CA GLU A 373 -2.93 -16.32 -11.58
C GLU A 373 -1.65 -17.08 -11.21
N ARG A 374 -1.27 -17.05 -9.93
CA ARG A 374 -0.09 -17.76 -9.43
C ARG A 374 -0.19 -19.27 -9.63
N VAL A 375 -1.31 -19.88 -9.22
CA VAL A 375 -1.53 -21.33 -9.33
C VAL A 375 -1.65 -21.75 -10.80
N GLU A 376 -2.40 -20.98 -11.59
CA GLU A 376 -2.67 -21.28 -12.99
C GLU A 376 -1.42 -21.17 -13.87
N ALA A 377 -0.56 -20.18 -13.61
CA ALA A 377 0.72 -20.03 -14.30
C ALA A 377 1.61 -21.27 -14.14
N VAL A 378 1.68 -21.81 -12.92
CA VAL A 378 2.49 -23.00 -12.64
C VAL A 378 1.90 -24.25 -13.28
N ILE A 379 0.59 -24.49 -13.14
CA ILE A 379 -0.10 -25.60 -13.76
C ILE A 379 0.10 -25.58 -15.27
N THR A 380 -0.17 -24.44 -15.92
CA THR A 380 -0.04 -24.24 -17.37
C THR A 380 1.40 -24.42 -17.83
N GLY A 381 2.37 -23.96 -17.05
CA GLY A 381 3.79 -24.14 -17.32
C GLY A 381 4.20 -25.61 -17.38
N ILE A 382 3.77 -26.38 -16.37
CA ILE A 382 4.08 -27.84 -16.27
C ILE A 382 3.36 -28.62 -17.38
N GLU A 383 2.05 -28.44 -17.53
CA GLU A 383 1.27 -29.12 -18.58
C GLU A 383 1.83 -28.80 -19.96
N GLY A 384 2.08 -27.53 -20.24
CA GLY A 384 2.63 -27.09 -21.51
C GLY A 384 4.00 -27.71 -21.83
N ALA A 385 4.86 -27.87 -20.83
CA ALA A 385 6.17 -28.53 -21.00
C ALA A 385 6.03 -30.01 -21.36
N ILE A 386 5.18 -30.74 -20.63
CA ILE A 386 4.94 -32.17 -20.87
C ILE A 386 4.22 -32.39 -22.21
N GLU A 387 3.17 -31.62 -22.51
CA GLU A 387 2.41 -31.72 -23.75
C GLU A 387 3.26 -31.41 -25.00
N LYS A 388 4.12 -30.39 -24.94
CA LYS A 388 5.08 -30.08 -26.02
C LYS A 388 6.03 -31.25 -26.26
N GLY A 389 6.57 -31.83 -25.19
CA GLY A 389 7.42 -33.00 -25.29
C GLY A 389 6.68 -34.19 -25.95
N ARG A 390 5.43 -34.43 -25.53
CA ARG A 390 4.57 -35.48 -26.13
C ARG A 390 4.29 -35.24 -27.61
N ALA A 391 3.85 -34.01 -27.99
CA ALA A 391 3.51 -33.68 -29.36
C ALA A 391 4.70 -33.87 -30.32
N LEU A 392 5.88 -33.39 -29.91
CA LEU A 392 7.10 -33.54 -30.72
C LEU A 392 7.55 -35.03 -30.81
N ARG A 393 7.32 -35.82 -29.78
CA ARG A 393 7.61 -37.25 -29.82
C ARG A 393 6.72 -38.02 -30.80
N VAL A 394 5.42 -37.61 -30.87
CA VAL A 394 4.47 -38.21 -31.84
C VAL A 394 4.82 -37.82 -33.29
N GLN A 395 5.34 -36.60 -33.49
CA GLN A 395 5.74 -36.10 -34.84
C GLN A 395 7.04 -36.72 -35.37
N GLY A 396 7.81 -37.46 -34.57
CA GLY A 396 9.03 -38.14 -34.98
C GLY A 396 10.33 -37.41 -34.63
N GLN A 397 11.48 -38.06 -34.91
CA GLN A 397 12.80 -37.58 -34.44
C GLN A 397 13.29 -36.29 -35.12
N ASP A 398 12.78 -35.93 -36.28
CA ASP A 398 13.29 -34.77 -37.04
C ASP A 398 12.93 -33.39 -36.36
N GLY A 399 11.86 -33.34 -35.63
CA GLY A 399 11.46 -32.13 -34.86
C GLY A 399 12.11 -32.01 -33.49
N ALA A 400 12.55 -33.12 -32.91
CA ALA A 400 13.03 -33.17 -31.52
C ALA A 400 14.46 -32.61 -31.33
N ARG A 401 15.37 -32.81 -32.29
CA ARG A 401 16.77 -32.36 -32.22
C ARG A 401 16.96 -30.86 -32.17
N PRO A 402 16.37 -30.05 -33.10
CA PRO A 402 16.52 -28.62 -33.03
C PRO A 402 15.90 -28.01 -31.75
N ARG A 403 14.78 -28.58 -31.30
CA ARG A 403 14.11 -28.12 -30.05
C ARG A 403 14.91 -28.41 -28.80
N SER A 404 15.50 -29.62 -28.70
CA SER A 404 16.40 -29.99 -27.60
C SER A 404 17.59 -29.03 -27.49
N SER A 405 18.18 -28.62 -28.63
CA SER A 405 19.29 -27.64 -28.65
C SER A 405 18.83 -26.25 -28.18
N GLN A 406 17.66 -25.79 -28.62
CA GLN A 406 17.08 -24.49 -28.18
C GLN A 406 16.79 -24.47 -26.67
N THR A 407 16.17 -25.54 -26.16
CA THR A 407 15.85 -25.65 -24.74
C THR A 407 17.12 -25.76 -23.90
N GLY A 408 18.16 -26.48 -24.38
CA GLY A 408 19.46 -26.53 -23.74
C GLY A 408 20.15 -25.15 -23.65
N THR A 409 20.06 -24.34 -24.73
CA THR A 409 20.55 -22.97 -24.72
C THR A 409 19.77 -22.09 -23.75
N ALA A 410 18.47 -22.26 -23.65
CA ALA A 410 17.63 -21.54 -22.69
C ALA A 410 18.01 -21.88 -21.24
N LEU A 411 18.26 -23.15 -20.94
CA LEU A 411 18.74 -23.59 -19.62
C LEU A 411 20.08 -22.96 -19.24
N ALA A 412 21.03 -22.93 -20.15
CA ALA A 412 22.33 -22.29 -19.90
C ALA A 412 22.18 -20.78 -19.63
N ARG A 413 21.27 -20.11 -20.32
CA ARG A 413 20.94 -18.69 -20.05
C ARG A 413 20.29 -18.49 -18.67
N LEU A 414 19.36 -19.35 -18.29
CA LEU A 414 18.72 -19.29 -16.97
C LEU A 414 19.72 -19.53 -15.83
N GLU A 415 20.67 -20.45 -16.00
CA GLU A 415 21.75 -20.67 -15.04
C GLU A 415 22.70 -19.48 -14.94
N ALA A 416 23.03 -18.83 -16.05
CA ALA A 416 23.83 -17.61 -16.07
C ALA A 416 23.10 -16.47 -15.33
N LEU A 417 21.79 -16.30 -15.58
CA LEU A 417 20.96 -15.32 -14.86
C LEU A 417 20.90 -15.61 -13.36
N ARG A 418 20.73 -16.86 -12.97
CA ARG A 418 20.73 -17.29 -11.56
C ARG A 418 22.00 -16.87 -10.85
N ARG A 419 23.18 -17.22 -11.43
CA ARG A 419 24.48 -16.85 -10.86
C ARG A 419 24.62 -15.34 -10.70
N ARG A 420 24.16 -14.55 -11.67
CA ARG A 420 24.19 -13.09 -11.59
C ARG A 420 23.34 -12.53 -10.46
N VAL A 421 22.15 -13.09 -10.25
CA VAL A 421 21.26 -12.69 -9.14
C VAL A 421 21.90 -13.07 -7.80
N GLU A 422 22.47 -14.29 -7.67
CA GLU A 422 23.16 -14.77 -6.46
C GLU A 422 24.40 -13.93 -6.11
N GLN A 423 25.11 -13.43 -7.11
CA GLN A 423 26.32 -12.61 -6.93
C GLN A 423 26.02 -11.14 -6.65
N GLY A 424 24.76 -10.73 -6.63
CA GLY A 424 24.36 -9.35 -6.36
C GLY A 424 24.83 -8.33 -7.41
N THR A 425 25.21 -8.77 -8.62
CA THR A 425 25.73 -7.93 -9.71
C THR A 425 24.64 -7.16 -10.48
N TRP A 426 23.56 -6.75 -9.80
CA TRP A 426 22.52 -5.92 -10.37
C TRP A 426 22.78 -4.46 -10.01
N ASP A 427 22.99 -3.62 -11.02
CA ASP A 427 23.04 -2.17 -10.84
C ASP A 427 21.62 -1.62 -10.73
N ILE A 428 21.18 -1.30 -9.51
CA ILE A 428 19.84 -0.78 -9.20
C ILE A 428 19.61 0.61 -9.83
N GLY A 429 20.67 1.28 -10.28
CA GLY A 429 20.61 2.65 -10.82
C GLY A 429 19.99 2.76 -12.21
N THR A 430 19.91 1.70 -12.99
CA THR A 430 19.44 1.75 -14.39
C THR A 430 18.20 0.92 -14.69
N GLY A 431 17.72 0.09 -13.75
CA GLY A 431 16.53 -0.76 -13.95
C GLY A 431 16.66 -1.83 -15.06
N LEU A 432 17.79 -1.86 -15.75
CA LEU A 432 18.12 -2.82 -16.81
C LEU A 432 19.48 -3.46 -16.52
N PRO A 433 19.65 -4.77 -16.80
CA PRO A 433 20.97 -5.38 -16.73
C PRO A 433 21.91 -4.62 -17.68
N ARG A 434 23.06 -4.19 -17.18
CA ARG A 434 24.11 -3.70 -18.07
C ARG A 434 24.43 -4.82 -19.06
N LEU A 435 23.92 -4.69 -20.26
CA LEU A 435 24.42 -5.41 -21.41
C LEU A 435 25.80 -4.83 -21.70
N HIS A 436 26.82 -5.26 -20.96
CA HIS A 436 28.19 -5.07 -21.39
C HIS A 436 28.36 -5.95 -22.64
N GLY A 437 28.65 -5.25 -23.71
CA GLY A 437 28.86 -5.83 -25.02
C GLY A 437 29.85 -7.00 -24.96
N ASP A 438 29.36 -8.09 -25.43
CA ASP A 438 30.08 -9.13 -26.14
C ASP A 438 29.05 -9.86 -26.99
N LEU A 439 28.63 -9.15 -28.04
CA LEU A 439 28.05 -9.74 -29.22
C LEU A 439 28.97 -9.33 -30.37
N THR A 440 30.07 -10.05 -30.52
CA THR A 440 30.74 -10.27 -31.82
C THR A 440 30.63 -11.73 -32.17
#